data_cd90359b868387fdbb9830c26bb9d1da
#
_entry.id   cd90359b868387fdbb9830c26bb9d1da
#
_cell.length_a   1.000
_cell.length_b   1.000
_cell.length_c   1.000
_cell.angle_alpha   90.00
_cell.angle_beta   90.00
_cell.angle_gamma   90.00
#
_symmetry.space_group_name_H-M   'P 1'
#
loop_
_entity.id
_entity.type
_entity.pdbx_description
1 polymer ?
#
loop_
_entity_poly.entity_id
_entity_poly.type
_entity_poly.pdbx_seq_one_letter_code
_entity_poly.pdbx_strand_id
1 'polypeptide(L)'
;NKLREVYGNLGFKAGFSKADEVLATAAKGIAEVITHHYTQNIDLRDAKTVLANSGTAIMGSSSASGSGRAHEAISKALDSPLLNDNKITGAKNVLLLIVSGSQEITIDEIGEINEYIQSEAGNGANIIMGVGEDNNLGEAISVTVIATGFDQEQQNNIVNTESKKIIHTLEEEQRAAINLSPEKPSFQSLNPLEEAGP
;
A
#
# COMPACT_ATOMS: atom_id res chain seq x y z
N ASN A 1 -4.43 -9.68 8.68
CA ASN A 1 -5.23 -8.56 9.23
C ASN A 1 -5.93 -7.73 8.14
N LYS A 2 -5.27 -7.38 7.01
CA LYS A 2 -5.89 -6.64 5.89
C LYS A 2 -7.10 -7.35 5.27
N LEU A 3 -7.08 -8.66 5.15
CA LEU A 3 -8.24 -9.42 4.65
C LEU A 3 -9.49 -9.19 5.51
N ARG A 4 -9.33 -9.15 6.83
CA ARG A 4 -10.42 -8.83 7.77
C ARG A 4 -10.87 -7.38 7.66
N GLU A 5 -9.95 -6.47 7.49
CA GLU A 5 -10.23 -5.02 7.37
C GLU A 5 -11.04 -4.72 6.10
N VAL A 6 -10.65 -5.31 4.98
CA VAL A 6 -11.28 -5.06 3.67
C VAL A 6 -12.50 -5.94 3.42
N TYR A 7 -12.46 -7.19 3.84
CA TYR A 7 -13.47 -8.21 3.53
C TYR A 7 -14.08 -8.87 4.77
N GLY A 8 -14.05 -8.20 5.92
CA GLY A 8 -14.51 -8.74 7.20
C GLY A 8 -15.99 -9.10 7.25
N ASN A 9 -16.78 -8.58 6.31
CA ASN A 9 -18.20 -8.90 6.15
C ASN A 9 -18.47 -10.14 5.29
N LEU A 10 -17.44 -10.71 4.65
CA LEU A 10 -17.59 -11.93 3.86
C LEU A 10 -17.49 -13.18 4.75
N GLY A 11 -18.18 -14.24 4.31
CA GLY A 11 -18.01 -15.56 4.93
C GLY A 11 -16.56 -16.06 4.77
N PHE A 12 -16.14 -16.94 5.70
CA PHE A 12 -14.75 -17.44 5.77
C PHE A 12 -14.20 -17.93 4.41
N LYS A 13 -14.96 -18.79 3.71
CA LYS A 13 -14.51 -19.29 2.40
C LYS A 13 -14.38 -18.18 1.36
N ALA A 14 -15.35 -17.25 1.31
CA ALA A 14 -15.33 -16.14 0.37
C ALA A 14 -14.18 -15.18 0.64
N GLY A 15 -13.87 -14.91 1.91
CA GLY A 15 -12.71 -14.09 2.30
C GLY A 15 -11.38 -14.70 1.86
N PHE A 16 -11.18 -16.00 2.08
CA PHE A 16 -9.96 -16.67 1.63
C PHE A 16 -9.88 -16.78 0.10
N SER A 17 -11.03 -16.99 -0.59
CA SER A 17 -11.07 -16.96 -2.06
C SER A 17 -10.61 -15.60 -2.62
N LYS A 18 -10.89 -14.50 -1.92
CA LYS A 18 -10.37 -13.18 -2.31
C LYS A 18 -8.86 -13.05 -2.14
N ALA A 19 -8.28 -13.68 -1.13
CA ALA A 19 -6.83 -13.73 -0.99
C ALA A 19 -6.17 -14.56 -2.11
N ASP A 20 -6.78 -15.69 -2.47
CA ASP A 20 -6.31 -16.55 -3.56
C ASP A 20 -6.42 -15.82 -4.92
N GLU A 21 -7.48 -15.03 -5.12
CA GLU A 21 -7.67 -14.20 -6.31
C GLU A 21 -6.54 -13.17 -6.49
N VAL A 22 -6.09 -12.55 -5.39
CA VAL A 22 -4.95 -11.61 -5.42
C VAL A 22 -3.67 -12.30 -5.85
N LEU A 23 -3.39 -13.47 -5.26
CA LEU A 23 -2.21 -14.27 -5.63
C LEU A 23 -2.30 -14.74 -7.09
N ALA A 24 -3.46 -15.20 -7.53
CA ALA A 24 -3.69 -15.61 -8.90
C ALA A 24 -3.50 -14.46 -9.88
N THR A 25 -4.00 -13.26 -9.57
CA THR A 25 -3.83 -12.04 -10.37
C THR A 25 -2.35 -11.66 -10.45
N ALA A 26 -1.62 -11.74 -9.33
CA ALA A 26 -0.19 -11.49 -9.29
C ALA A 26 0.58 -12.46 -10.19
N ALA A 27 0.34 -13.75 -10.02
CA ALA A 27 0.99 -14.79 -10.83
C ALA A 27 0.65 -14.65 -12.32
N LYS A 28 -0.61 -14.35 -12.64
CA LYS A 28 -1.07 -14.11 -14.01
C LYS A 28 -0.37 -12.91 -14.64
N GLY A 29 -0.30 -11.77 -13.93
CA GLY A 29 0.37 -10.57 -14.41
C GLY A 29 1.84 -10.82 -14.75
N ILE A 30 2.58 -11.55 -13.90
CA ILE A 30 3.97 -11.93 -14.18
C ILE A 30 4.05 -12.89 -15.38
N ALA A 31 3.14 -13.86 -15.47
CA ALA A 31 3.11 -14.81 -16.58
C ALA A 31 2.77 -14.11 -17.92
N GLU A 32 1.86 -13.16 -17.91
CA GLU A 32 1.48 -12.36 -19.08
C GLU A 32 2.67 -11.58 -19.65
N VAL A 33 3.53 -11.01 -18.81
CA VAL A 33 4.79 -10.37 -19.23
C VAL A 33 5.64 -11.29 -20.10
N ILE A 34 5.64 -12.58 -19.76
CA ILE A 34 6.54 -13.56 -20.39
C ILE A 34 5.89 -14.21 -21.61
N THR A 35 4.56 -14.39 -21.61
CA THR A 35 3.86 -15.25 -22.58
C THR A 35 3.11 -14.50 -23.67
N HIS A 36 2.72 -13.24 -23.44
CA HIS A 36 2.01 -12.48 -24.47
C HIS A 36 2.96 -11.87 -25.51
N HIS A 37 2.55 -11.99 -26.78
CA HIS A 37 3.16 -11.21 -27.85
C HIS A 37 2.56 -9.80 -27.82
N TYR A 38 3.23 -8.92 -27.12
CA TYR A 38 2.85 -7.51 -27.11
C TYR A 38 3.24 -6.83 -28.42
N THR A 39 2.46 -5.87 -28.87
CA THR A 39 2.76 -5.03 -30.03
C THR A 39 4.05 -4.23 -29.80
N GLN A 40 4.29 -3.83 -28.57
CA GLN A 40 5.57 -3.31 -28.07
C GLN A 40 6.10 -4.27 -27.01
N ASN A 41 7.02 -5.14 -27.41
CA ASN A 41 7.54 -6.19 -26.54
C ASN A 41 8.41 -5.63 -25.42
N ILE A 42 8.12 -6.07 -24.19
CA ILE A 42 9.12 -6.07 -23.14
C ILE A 42 10.18 -7.11 -23.52
N ASP A 43 11.44 -6.70 -23.63
CA ASP A 43 12.52 -7.67 -23.73
C ASP A 43 12.56 -8.51 -22.44
N LEU A 44 12.50 -9.84 -22.61
CA LEU A 44 12.65 -10.77 -21.48
C LEU A 44 13.92 -10.52 -20.67
N ARG A 45 14.96 -9.97 -21.30
CA ARG A 45 16.19 -9.56 -20.63
C ARG A 45 15.93 -8.39 -19.67
N ASP A 46 15.15 -7.41 -20.09
CA ASP A 46 14.80 -6.24 -19.28
C ASP A 46 13.88 -6.63 -18.12
N ALA A 47 12.85 -7.44 -18.38
CA ALA A 47 11.99 -7.99 -17.33
C ALA A 47 12.80 -8.82 -16.32
N LYS A 48 13.73 -9.64 -16.78
CA LYS A 48 14.64 -10.40 -15.91
C LYS A 48 15.51 -9.48 -15.07
N THR A 49 16.04 -8.40 -15.63
CA THR A 49 16.90 -7.43 -14.92
C THR A 49 16.13 -6.74 -13.80
N VAL A 50 14.86 -6.40 -14.02
CA VAL A 50 13.99 -5.77 -13.02
C VAL A 50 13.58 -6.73 -11.90
N LEU A 51 13.30 -7.99 -12.25
CA LEU A 51 12.72 -8.97 -11.31
C LEU A 51 13.79 -9.81 -10.60
N ALA A 52 14.94 -10.06 -11.22
CA ALA A 52 15.98 -10.90 -10.63
C ALA A 52 16.67 -10.20 -9.47
N ASN A 53 16.72 -10.87 -8.31
CA ASN A 53 17.35 -10.36 -7.08
C ASN A 53 16.79 -9.00 -6.61
N SER A 54 15.56 -8.68 -6.99
CA SER A 54 14.93 -7.40 -6.68
C SER A 54 14.50 -7.23 -5.23
N GLY A 55 14.53 -8.31 -4.43
CA GLY A 55 14.03 -8.31 -3.06
C GLY A 55 12.50 -8.20 -3.03
N THR A 56 11.99 -7.24 -2.29
CA THR A 56 10.55 -6.99 -2.18
C THR A 56 10.03 -6.33 -3.46
N ALA A 57 8.89 -6.80 -3.92
CA ALA A 57 8.14 -6.20 -5.02
C ALA A 57 6.75 -5.78 -4.55
N ILE A 58 6.28 -4.65 -5.07
CA ILE A 58 4.89 -4.20 -4.93
C ILE A 58 4.24 -4.37 -6.29
N MET A 59 3.07 -5.01 -6.31
CA MET A 59 2.34 -5.25 -7.53
C MET A 59 0.88 -4.81 -7.38
N GLY A 60 0.34 -4.19 -8.41
CA GLY A 60 -1.06 -3.88 -8.51
C GLY A 60 -1.57 -4.05 -9.93
N SER A 61 -2.85 -4.35 -10.05
CA SER A 61 -3.52 -4.49 -11.35
C SER A 61 -4.95 -3.99 -11.25
N SER A 62 -5.39 -3.28 -12.27
CA SER A 62 -6.77 -2.82 -12.36
C SER A 62 -7.18 -2.64 -13.81
N SER A 63 -8.49 -2.62 -14.04
CA SER A 63 -9.07 -2.34 -15.36
C SER A 63 -10.09 -1.20 -15.23
N ALA A 64 -10.15 -0.37 -16.28
CA ALA A 64 -11.13 0.71 -16.38
C ALA A 64 -11.57 0.91 -17.83
N SER A 65 -12.74 1.53 -18.01
CA SER A 65 -13.34 1.81 -19.31
C SER A 65 -13.95 3.21 -19.36
N GLY A 66 -14.17 3.74 -20.55
CA GLY A 66 -14.75 5.06 -20.76
C GLY A 66 -13.73 6.20 -20.78
N SER A 67 -14.21 7.45 -20.71
CA SER A 67 -13.36 8.63 -20.69
C SER A 67 -12.59 8.70 -19.36
N GLY A 68 -11.26 8.86 -19.44
CA GLY A 68 -10.39 8.87 -18.24
C GLY A 68 -10.01 7.48 -17.74
N ARG A 69 -10.22 6.41 -18.54
CA ARG A 69 -9.87 5.03 -18.22
C ARG A 69 -8.39 4.85 -17.85
N ALA A 70 -7.50 5.64 -18.45
CA ALA A 70 -6.06 5.61 -18.16
C ALA A 70 -5.77 5.99 -16.72
N HIS A 71 -6.24 7.15 -16.29
CA HIS A 71 -6.07 7.63 -14.92
C HIS A 71 -6.76 6.70 -13.89
N GLU A 72 -7.97 6.28 -14.20
CA GLU A 72 -8.73 5.41 -13.30
C GLU A 72 -8.06 4.04 -13.13
N ALA A 73 -7.55 3.43 -14.21
CA ALA A 73 -6.88 2.15 -14.16
C ALA A 73 -5.57 2.23 -13.36
N ILE A 74 -4.72 3.23 -13.61
CA ILE A 74 -3.44 3.35 -12.91
C ILE A 74 -3.64 3.71 -11.42
N SER A 75 -4.53 4.64 -11.12
CA SER A 75 -4.84 5.02 -9.74
C SER A 75 -5.34 3.80 -8.94
N LYS A 76 -6.33 3.08 -9.44
CA LYS A 76 -6.85 1.86 -8.79
C LYS A 76 -5.80 0.74 -8.69
N ALA A 77 -4.91 0.60 -9.68
CA ALA A 77 -3.84 -0.39 -9.62
C ALA A 77 -2.88 -0.12 -8.46
N LEU A 78 -2.58 1.16 -8.18
CA LEU A 78 -1.70 1.56 -7.10
C LEU A 78 -2.41 1.70 -5.74
N ASP A 79 -3.73 1.91 -5.74
CA ASP A 79 -4.54 2.02 -4.52
C ASP A 79 -5.13 0.68 -4.06
N SER A 80 -4.64 -0.45 -4.58
CA SER A 80 -5.19 -1.75 -4.20
C SER A 80 -5.16 -1.95 -2.68
N PRO A 81 -6.32 -2.15 -2.02
CA PRO A 81 -6.41 -2.24 -0.57
C PRO A 81 -5.67 -3.45 0.01
N LEU A 82 -5.29 -4.41 -0.83
CA LEU A 82 -4.54 -5.58 -0.43
C LEU A 82 -3.02 -5.33 -0.45
N LEU A 83 -2.56 -4.21 -1.00
CA LEU A 83 -1.17 -3.80 -1.01
C LEU A 83 -0.70 -3.14 0.30
N ASN A 84 -1.55 -3.12 1.33
CA ASN A 84 -1.18 -2.74 2.70
C ASN A 84 -0.62 -1.30 2.83
N ASP A 85 -1.24 -0.32 2.17
CA ASP A 85 -0.82 1.09 2.13
C ASP A 85 0.62 1.30 1.61
N ASN A 86 1.18 0.28 0.96
CA ASN A 86 2.52 0.35 0.41
C ASN A 86 2.52 1.18 -0.86
N LYS A 87 3.13 2.32 -0.77
CA LYS A 87 3.37 3.20 -1.91
C LYS A 87 4.56 2.70 -2.72
N ILE A 88 4.53 2.93 -4.02
CA ILE A 88 5.66 2.62 -4.90
C ILE A 88 6.81 3.65 -4.80
N THR A 89 6.66 4.64 -3.94
CA THR A 89 7.66 5.68 -3.70
C THR A 89 9.00 5.06 -3.30
N GLY A 90 10.06 5.43 -4.00
CA GLY A 90 11.40 4.89 -3.79
C GLY A 90 11.70 3.60 -4.58
N ALA A 91 10.77 3.13 -5.40
CA ALA A 91 11.06 2.07 -6.36
C ALA A 91 12.09 2.55 -7.40
N LYS A 92 13.10 1.73 -7.65
CA LYS A 92 14.13 2.03 -8.66
C LYS A 92 13.72 1.56 -10.05
N ASN A 93 12.91 0.52 -10.11
CA ASN A 93 12.43 -0.05 -11.36
C ASN A 93 10.92 -0.31 -11.27
N VAL A 94 10.23 -0.01 -12.35
CA VAL A 94 8.80 -0.28 -12.51
C VAL A 94 8.58 -1.01 -13.83
N LEU A 95 7.95 -2.17 -13.76
CA LEU A 95 7.46 -2.89 -14.92
C LEU A 95 5.97 -2.54 -15.06
N LEU A 96 5.64 -1.96 -16.21
CA LEU A 96 4.29 -1.51 -16.56
C LEU A 96 3.75 -2.32 -17.72
N LEU A 97 2.60 -2.94 -17.53
CA LEU A 97 1.89 -3.65 -18.57
C LEU A 97 0.55 -2.96 -18.81
N ILE A 98 0.29 -2.64 -20.05
CA ILE A 98 -0.97 -2.08 -20.50
C ILE A 98 -1.55 -3.00 -21.57
N VAL A 99 -2.76 -3.48 -21.34
CA VAL A 99 -3.50 -4.31 -22.29
C VAL A 99 -4.79 -3.58 -22.64
N SER A 100 -4.97 -3.25 -23.91
CA SER A 100 -6.19 -2.63 -24.42
C SER A 100 -7.12 -3.67 -25.03
N GLY A 101 -8.41 -3.38 -24.98
CA GLY A 101 -9.42 -4.19 -25.67
C GLY A 101 -9.60 -3.74 -27.12
N SER A 102 -10.85 -3.79 -27.59
CA SER A 102 -11.22 -3.39 -28.97
C SER A 102 -10.94 -1.91 -29.27
N GLN A 103 -10.89 -1.09 -28.23
CA GLN A 103 -10.46 0.30 -28.33
C GLN A 103 -9.00 0.40 -27.92
N GLU A 104 -8.12 0.54 -28.92
CA GLU A 104 -6.68 0.68 -28.71
C GLU A 104 -6.36 1.84 -27.76
N ILE A 105 -5.32 1.67 -26.94
CA ILE A 105 -4.82 2.74 -26.07
C ILE A 105 -4.14 3.82 -26.91
N THR A 106 -4.37 5.07 -26.56
CA THR A 106 -3.76 6.22 -27.22
C THR A 106 -2.39 6.57 -26.64
N ILE A 107 -1.58 7.28 -27.40
CA ILE A 107 -0.26 7.79 -26.92
C ILE A 107 -0.45 8.74 -25.72
N ASP A 108 -1.52 9.53 -25.75
CA ASP A 108 -1.84 10.44 -24.64
C ASP A 108 -2.18 9.66 -23.35
N GLU A 109 -2.97 8.60 -23.45
CA GLU A 109 -3.30 7.73 -22.31
C GLU A 109 -2.04 7.03 -21.76
N ILE A 110 -1.13 6.59 -22.64
CA ILE A 110 0.17 6.03 -22.21
C ILE A 110 0.99 7.08 -21.48
N GLY A 111 1.03 8.31 -22.01
CA GLY A 111 1.69 9.45 -21.37
C GLY A 111 1.15 9.73 -19.97
N GLU A 112 -0.16 9.79 -19.82
CA GLU A 112 -0.84 9.99 -18.54
C GLU A 112 -0.48 8.92 -17.50
N ILE A 113 -0.52 7.65 -17.89
CA ILE A 113 -0.13 6.53 -17.01
C ILE A 113 1.34 6.66 -16.58
N ASN A 114 2.22 6.97 -17.52
CA ASN A 114 3.65 7.10 -17.26
C ASN A 114 3.97 8.27 -16.31
N GLU A 115 3.35 9.43 -16.52
CA GLU A 115 3.49 10.59 -15.63
C GLU A 115 2.98 10.28 -14.22
N TYR A 116 1.87 9.57 -14.10
CA TYR A 116 1.34 9.15 -12.81
C TYR A 116 2.32 8.24 -12.06
N ILE A 117 2.89 7.24 -12.73
CA ILE A 117 3.89 6.34 -12.13
C ILE A 117 5.15 7.09 -11.73
N GLN A 118 5.66 8.02 -12.56
CA GLN A 118 6.83 8.83 -12.23
C GLN A 118 6.58 9.69 -10.98
N SER A 119 5.40 10.25 -10.87
CA SER A 119 4.98 11.03 -9.69
C SER A 119 4.96 10.19 -8.41
N GLU A 120 4.40 8.98 -8.49
CA GLU A 120 4.25 8.10 -7.33
C GLU A 120 5.54 7.36 -6.94
N ALA A 121 6.34 6.92 -7.92
CA ALA A 121 7.61 6.22 -7.67
C ALA A 121 8.74 7.18 -7.26
N GLY A 122 8.67 8.42 -7.71
CA GLY A 122 9.75 9.41 -7.65
C GLY A 122 10.49 9.52 -9.00
N ASN A 123 10.95 10.73 -9.32
CA ASN A 123 11.45 11.14 -10.65
C ASN A 123 12.73 10.42 -11.15
N GLY A 124 13.11 9.32 -10.60
CA GLY A 124 14.29 8.55 -10.99
C GLY A 124 14.02 7.08 -11.27
N ALA A 125 12.76 6.65 -11.23
CA ALA A 125 12.40 5.27 -11.51
C ALA A 125 12.59 4.92 -12.99
N ASN A 126 13.23 3.78 -13.25
CA ASN A 126 13.34 3.22 -14.60
C ASN A 126 12.04 2.47 -14.91
N ILE A 127 11.28 2.96 -15.90
CA ILE A 127 10.01 2.35 -16.30
C ILE A 127 10.23 1.52 -17.56
N ILE A 128 9.93 0.24 -17.47
CA ILE A 128 9.90 -0.71 -18.58
C ILE A 128 8.45 -1.00 -18.91
N MET A 129 8.03 -0.66 -20.13
CA MET A 129 6.63 -0.73 -20.53
C MET A 129 6.40 -1.75 -21.64
N GLY A 130 5.33 -2.53 -21.49
CA GLY A 130 4.76 -3.37 -22.53
C GLY A 130 3.33 -2.97 -22.83
N VAL A 131 2.98 -2.95 -24.11
CA VAL A 131 1.64 -2.64 -24.58
C VAL A 131 1.13 -3.82 -25.42
N GLY A 132 -0.03 -4.35 -25.08
CA GLY A 132 -0.66 -5.48 -25.74
C GLY A 132 -2.15 -5.28 -25.97
N GLU A 133 -2.75 -6.22 -26.65
CA GLU A 133 -4.17 -6.23 -26.98
C GLU A 133 -4.82 -7.54 -26.54
N ASP A 134 -6.01 -7.44 -25.95
CA ASP A 134 -6.90 -8.56 -25.64
C ASP A 134 -8.36 -8.15 -25.93
N ASN A 135 -8.90 -8.63 -27.02
CA ASN A 135 -10.27 -8.32 -27.44
C ASN A 135 -11.34 -8.69 -26.40
N ASN A 136 -11.04 -9.56 -25.44
CA ASN A 136 -11.97 -9.92 -24.38
C ASN A 136 -12.21 -8.77 -23.39
N LEU A 137 -11.36 -7.76 -23.37
CA LEU A 137 -11.52 -6.57 -22.51
C LEU A 137 -12.58 -5.59 -23.05
N GLY A 138 -13.08 -5.75 -24.29
CA GLY A 138 -14.02 -4.80 -24.88
C GLY A 138 -13.42 -3.41 -24.99
N GLU A 139 -14.11 -2.39 -24.45
CA GLU A 139 -13.62 -1.00 -24.45
C GLU A 139 -12.68 -0.68 -23.29
N ALA A 140 -12.45 -1.63 -22.39
CA ALA A 140 -11.61 -1.43 -21.22
C ALA A 140 -10.12 -1.51 -21.55
N ILE A 141 -9.32 -0.89 -20.71
CA ILE A 141 -7.89 -1.15 -20.59
C ILE A 141 -7.60 -1.84 -19.27
N SER A 142 -6.59 -2.68 -19.24
CA SER A 142 -6.04 -3.29 -18.03
C SER A 142 -4.62 -2.78 -17.83
N VAL A 143 -4.32 -2.32 -16.64
CA VAL A 143 -3.00 -1.81 -16.25
C VAL A 143 -2.46 -2.66 -15.12
N THR A 144 -1.28 -3.24 -15.30
CA THR A 144 -0.56 -3.98 -14.25
C THR A 144 0.79 -3.32 -14.01
N VAL A 145 1.08 -3.04 -12.75
CA VAL A 145 2.31 -2.39 -12.28
C VAL A 145 3.05 -3.32 -11.35
N ILE A 146 4.35 -3.50 -11.58
CA ILE A 146 5.25 -4.22 -10.68
C ILE A 146 6.42 -3.31 -10.35
N ALA A 147 6.47 -2.81 -9.12
CA ALA A 147 7.53 -1.92 -8.63
C ALA A 147 8.55 -2.69 -7.80
N THR A 148 9.83 -2.46 -8.05
CA THR A 148 10.94 -3.18 -7.44
C THR A 148 12.13 -2.27 -7.13
N GLY A 149 13.14 -2.83 -6.46
CA GLY A 149 14.40 -2.12 -6.21
C GLY A 149 14.33 -1.15 -5.04
N PHE A 150 13.44 -1.39 -4.08
CA PHE A 150 13.35 -0.62 -2.85
C PHE A 150 14.63 -0.75 -2.02
N ASP A 151 14.98 0.27 -1.25
CA ASP A 151 16.07 0.21 -0.30
C ASP A 151 15.78 -0.77 0.84
N GLN A 152 16.82 -1.29 1.51
CA GLN A 152 16.67 -2.30 2.58
C GLN A 152 15.75 -1.84 3.71
N GLU A 153 15.80 -0.58 4.08
CA GLU A 153 14.94 -0.01 5.10
C GLU A 153 13.47 -0.01 4.67
N GLN A 154 13.20 0.36 3.42
CA GLN A 154 11.86 0.31 2.84
C GLN A 154 11.37 -1.12 2.69
N GLN A 155 12.21 -2.07 2.28
CA GLN A 155 11.86 -3.49 2.22
C GLN A 155 11.46 -4.01 3.58
N ASN A 156 12.17 -3.66 4.65
CA ASN A 156 11.82 -4.03 6.01
C ASN A 156 10.49 -3.42 6.45
N ASN A 157 10.20 -2.18 6.07
CA ASN A 157 8.93 -1.54 6.36
C ASN A 157 7.76 -2.17 5.61
N ILE A 158 7.96 -2.59 4.36
CA ILE A 158 6.96 -3.29 3.55
C ILE A 158 6.65 -4.68 4.14
N VAL A 159 7.66 -5.41 4.58
CA VAL A 159 7.52 -6.76 5.13
C VAL A 159 7.05 -6.74 6.59
N ASN A 160 7.53 -5.78 7.40
CA ASN A 160 7.24 -5.67 8.83
C ASN A 160 6.09 -4.70 9.10
N THR A 161 4.96 -4.87 8.44
CA THR A 161 3.72 -4.14 8.76
C THR A 161 3.03 -4.64 10.03
N GLU A 162 3.76 -5.21 10.98
CA GLU A 162 3.25 -5.31 12.34
C GLU A 162 3.17 -3.90 12.92
N SER A 163 1.95 -3.49 13.27
CA SER A 163 1.69 -2.25 13.99
C SER A 163 2.74 -2.09 15.09
N LYS A 164 3.57 -1.05 15.01
CA LYS A 164 4.47 -0.68 16.10
C LYS A 164 3.60 -0.56 17.34
N LYS A 165 3.69 -1.53 18.25
CA LYS A 165 3.11 -1.40 19.58
C LYS A 165 3.79 -0.19 20.19
N ILE A 166 3.08 0.93 20.25
CA ILE A 166 3.48 2.06 21.09
C ILE A 166 3.34 1.57 22.51
N ILE A 167 4.44 1.10 23.09
CA ILE A 167 4.51 0.79 24.50
C ILE A 167 4.58 2.14 25.20
N HIS A 168 3.42 2.69 25.60
CA HIS A 168 3.38 3.74 26.58
C HIS A 168 3.89 3.12 27.87
N THR A 169 5.11 3.49 28.28
CA THR A 169 5.63 3.13 29.59
C THR A 169 4.74 3.80 30.64
N LEU A 170 4.17 3.01 31.54
CA LEU A 170 3.31 3.43 32.65
C LEU A 170 3.97 4.45 33.60
N GLU A 171 5.23 4.80 33.40
CA GLU A 171 5.96 5.76 34.23
C GLU A 171 5.43 7.19 34.14
N GLU A 172 4.84 7.60 33.02
CA GLU A 172 4.25 8.95 32.90
C GLU A 172 2.90 9.06 33.59
N GLU A 173 2.08 8.01 33.60
CA GLU A 173 0.81 8.01 34.30
C GLU A 173 0.97 7.98 35.83
N GLN A 174 2.01 7.33 36.35
CA GLN A 174 2.29 7.34 37.79
C GLN A 174 2.76 8.71 38.29
N ARG A 175 3.48 9.49 37.50
CA ARG A 175 3.89 10.86 37.88
C ARG A 175 2.72 11.83 37.87
N ALA A 176 1.76 11.67 36.97
CA ALA A 176 0.54 12.50 36.99
C ALA A 176 -0.38 12.20 38.18
N ALA A 177 -0.45 10.94 38.63
CA ALA A 177 -1.27 10.54 39.77
C ALA A 177 -0.72 11.03 41.12
N ILE A 178 0.60 11.20 41.28
CA ILE A 178 1.23 11.68 42.51
C ILE A 178 0.99 13.18 42.75
N ASN A 179 0.78 13.96 41.69
CA ASN A 179 0.51 15.41 41.80
C ASN A 179 -0.94 15.76 42.11
N LEU A 180 -1.83 14.78 42.25
CA LEU A 180 -3.24 14.98 42.57
C LEU A 180 -3.61 14.62 44.03
N SER A 181 -2.62 14.37 44.91
CA SER A 181 -2.89 14.19 46.31
C SER A 181 -3.31 15.52 46.95
N PRO A 182 -4.53 15.64 47.50
CA PRO A 182 -4.95 16.87 48.15
C PRO A 182 -4.14 17.08 49.43
N GLU A 183 -3.64 18.32 49.60
CA GLU A 183 -3.06 18.78 50.87
C GLU A 183 -4.02 18.48 52.01
N LYS A 184 -3.53 17.79 53.05
CA LYS A 184 -4.27 17.57 54.29
C LYS A 184 -4.46 18.93 55.00
N PRO A 185 -5.68 19.31 55.39
CA PRO A 185 -5.86 20.50 56.21
C PRO A 185 -5.20 20.29 57.56
N SER A 186 -4.31 21.22 57.93
CA SER A 186 -3.71 21.28 59.26
C SER A 186 -4.76 21.69 60.28
N PHE A 187 -5.14 20.77 61.18
CA PHE A 187 -5.92 21.07 62.35
C PHE A 187 -5.02 21.83 63.34
N GLN A 188 -5.32 23.11 63.56
CA GLN A 188 -4.79 23.87 64.67
C GLN A 188 -5.47 23.37 65.96
N SER A 189 -4.68 22.89 66.92
CA SER A 189 -5.09 22.50 68.23
C SER A 189 -5.53 23.76 69.01
N LEU A 190 -6.81 23.82 69.38
CA LEU A 190 -7.35 24.76 70.33
C LEU A 190 -6.86 24.37 71.73
N ASN A 191 -6.17 25.28 72.39
CA ASN A 191 -5.80 25.16 73.82
C ASN A 191 -7.05 25.14 74.72
N PRO A 192 -7.07 24.28 75.72
CA PRO A 192 -8.15 24.35 76.78
C PRO A 192 -7.98 25.55 77.65
N LEU A 193 -9.10 26.22 77.95
CA LEU A 193 -9.24 27.32 78.90
C LEU A 193 -8.92 26.83 80.28
N GLU A 194 -8.08 27.58 81.00
CA GLU A 194 -7.85 27.48 82.40
C GLU A 194 -9.14 27.85 83.21
N GLU A 195 -9.56 26.98 84.12
CA GLU A 195 -10.55 27.26 85.15
C GLU A 195 -9.91 28.12 86.19
N ALA A 196 -10.53 29.25 86.50
CA ALA A 196 -10.30 30.02 87.68
C ALA A 196 -11.43 29.75 88.68
N GLY A 197 -11.13 29.16 89.82
CA GLY A 197 -11.97 29.13 91.02
C GLY A 197 -11.50 30.13 91.99
N PRO A 198 -12.11 30.17 93.16
CA PRO A 198 -13.25 30.73 93.70
C PRO A 198 -13.06 31.74 94.48
#